data_8ca01073c1824cc37d34c38749fc2eb0
#
_entry.id   8ca01073c1824cc37d34c38749fc2eb0
#
_cell.length_a   1.000
_cell.length_b   1.000
_cell.length_c   1.000
_cell.angle_alpha   90.00
_cell.angle_beta   90.00
_cell.angle_gamma   90.00
#
_symmetry.space_group_name_H-M   'P 1'
#
loop_
_entity.id
_entity.type
_entity.pdbx_description
1 polymer ?
#
loop_
_entity_poly.entity_id
_entity_poly.type
_entity_poly.pdbx_seq_one_letter_code
_entity_poly.pdbx_strand_id
1 'polypeptide(L)'
;MAMNQSMSKAAIIIPARWASTRMPGKPLHLLAGKPLVRHVWERCSRVPDVDRIIIATDDMRIAEAAFEFGAEVTLTSDKHPCGTDRIAEVAKKLSGFGIIVNVQGDEPFIDPKLPQKLIHVLREDKSLAMSTAACAMEPAELGNSNCVKVVTDLAGNALYFSRAGIPHDRDGDVRPALLRHLGIYAYRRRFLLDFVKWKQTPLENAEKLEQLRALEHGAKIHVVKTRAAGPGVDTPEDAAAAEKILSKGKKTKKRA
;
A
#
# COMPACT_ATOMS: atom_id res chain seq x y z
N MET A 1 16.94 -6.06 -34.56
CA MET A 1 16.90 -4.78 -33.82
C MET A 1 15.84 -4.90 -32.72
N ALA A 2 16.26 -5.11 -31.48
CA ALA A 2 15.35 -5.10 -30.34
C ALA A 2 14.88 -3.65 -30.14
N MET A 3 13.61 -3.37 -30.41
CA MET A 3 12.99 -2.10 -30.06
C MET A 3 13.10 -1.93 -28.54
N ASN A 4 13.88 -0.93 -28.14
CA ASN A 4 14.00 -0.50 -26.76
C ASN A 4 12.60 -0.04 -26.29
N GLN A 5 11.79 -0.96 -25.77
CA GLN A 5 10.49 -0.60 -25.19
C GLN A 5 10.81 0.22 -23.94
N SER A 6 10.70 1.54 -24.05
CA SER A 6 10.78 2.46 -22.93
C SER A 6 9.89 1.91 -21.83
N MET A 7 10.50 1.45 -20.73
CA MET A 7 9.77 0.94 -19.57
C MET A 7 8.83 2.03 -19.06
N SER A 8 7.57 1.70 -18.82
CA SER A 8 6.59 2.63 -18.26
C SER A 8 7.13 3.26 -16.97
N LYS A 9 7.20 4.59 -16.94
CA LYS A 9 7.57 5.35 -15.73
C LYS A 9 6.63 5.01 -14.58
N ALA A 10 7.19 4.92 -13.37
CA ALA A 10 6.46 4.62 -12.15
C ALA A 10 6.59 5.74 -11.12
N ALA A 11 5.49 6.10 -10.47
CA ALA A 11 5.49 7.01 -9.34
C ALA A 11 4.91 6.34 -8.10
N ILE A 12 5.55 6.56 -6.94
CA ILE A 12 4.98 6.25 -5.63
C ILE A 12 4.24 7.50 -5.14
N ILE A 13 3.01 7.32 -4.68
CA ILE A 13 2.25 8.37 -4.02
C ILE A 13 1.90 7.88 -2.61
N ILE A 14 2.24 8.69 -1.61
CA ILE A 14 2.03 8.43 -0.19
C ILE A 14 0.89 9.34 0.27
N PRO A 15 -0.35 8.82 0.41
CA PRO A 15 -1.45 9.62 0.95
C PRO A 15 -1.23 9.88 2.45
N ALA A 16 -1.33 11.15 2.85
CA ALA A 16 -1.19 11.58 4.23
C ALA A 16 -2.26 12.62 4.57
N ARG A 17 -3.21 12.27 5.44
CA ARG A 17 -4.28 13.17 5.86
C ARG A 17 -4.14 13.52 7.34
N TRP A 18 -4.54 14.75 7.69
CA TRP A 18 -4.56 15.18 9.09
C TRP A 18 -5.65 14.48 9.90
N ALA A 19 -6.84 14.38 9.32
CA ALA A 19 -8.02 13.83 9.96
C ALA A 19 -7.93 12.29 10.05
N SER A 20 -7.32 11.82 11.15
CA SER A 20 -7.34 10.42 11.58
C SER A 20 -8.17 10.32 12.86
N THR A 21 -9.21 9.49 12.87
CA THR A 21 -10.11 9.35 14.03
C THR A 21 -9.42 8.74 15.25
N ARG A 22 -8.54 7.77 15.04
CA ARG A 22 -7.80 7.06 16.10
C ARG A 22 -6.56 7.81 16.59
N MET A 23 -5.95 8.62 15.72
CA MET A 23 -4.70 9.32 16.01
C MET A 23 -4.65 10.61 15.17
N PRO A 24 -5.27 11.73 15.61
CA PRO A 24 -5.22 13.01 14.90
C PRO A 24 -3.77 13.47 14.67
N GLY A 25 -3.48 13.97 13.48
CA GLY A 25 -2.11 14.37 13.12
C GLY A 25 -1.13 13.22 12.95
N LYS A 26 -1.63 11.98 12.80
CA LYS A 26 -0.83 10.74 12.68
C LYS A 26 0.41 10.87 11.77
N PRO A 27 0.36 11.49 10.57
CA PRO A 27 1.54 11.60 9.71
C PRO A 27 2.71 12.36 10.34
N LEU A 28 2.44 13.28 11.25
CA LEU A 28 3.46 14.08 11.95
C LEU A 28 3.85 13.52 13.32
N HIS A 29 3.22 12.42 13.76
CA HIS A 29 3.62 11.77 15.02
C HIS A 29 5.07 11.35 14.95
N LEU A 30 5.84 11.70 16.01
CA LEU A 30 7.28 11.44 16.05
C LEU A 30 7.58 10.00 16.46
N LEU A 31 8.30 9.29 15.62
CA LEU A 31 8.88 7.98 15.91
C LEU A 31 10.41 8.12 15.86
N ALA A 32 11.08 7.84 16.97
CA ALA A 32 12.53 7.97 17.10
C ALA A 32 13.06 9.35 16.59
N GLY A 33 12.29 10.42 16.86
CA GLY A 33 12.63 11.80 16.54
C GLY A 33 12.35 12.24 15.10
N LYS A 34 11.60 11.45 14.31
CA LYS A 34 11.20 11.79 12.93
C LYS A 34 9.69 11.61 12.76
N PRO A 35 9.00 12.46 11.97
CA PRO A 35 7.61 12.23 11.61
C PRO A 35 7.37 10.86 10.98
N LEU A 36 6.24 10.23 11.27
CA LEU A 36 5.87 8.92 10.74
C LEU A 36 5.94 8.91 9.19
N VAL A 37 5.38 9.93 8.54
CA VAL A 37 5.38 10.04 7.07
C VAL A 37 6.81 10.13 6.50
N ARG A 38 7.76 10.72 7.24
CA ARG A 38 9.16 10.76 6.85
C ARG A 38 9.80 9.37 6.84
N HIS A 39 9.48 8.50 7.80
CA HIS A 39 9.96 7.12 7.79
C HIS A 39 9.48 6.38 6.55
N VAL A 40 8.21 6.53 6.17
CA VAL A 40 7.64 5.92 4.96
C VAL A 40 8.34 6.47 3.72
N TRP A 41 8.49 7.80 3.62
CA TRP A 41 9.15 8.44 2.49
C TRP A 41 10.62 8.01 2.35
N GLU A 42 11.40 7.96 3.44
CA GLU A 42 12.80 7.48 3.45
C GLU A 42 12.91 6.00 3.00
N ARG A 43 11.88 5.18 3.23
CA ARG A 43 11.81 3.81 2.72
C ARG A 43 11.49 3.80 1.23
N CYS A 44 10.52 4.57 0.81
CA CYS A 44 10.16 4.70 -0.60
C CYS A 44 11.31 5.26 -1.44
N SER A 45 12.14 6.18 -0.89
CA SER A 45 13.30 6.75 -1.58
C SER A 45 14.41 5.73 -1.90
N ARG A 46 14.31 4.52 -1.35
CA ARG A 46 15.23 3.41 -1.63
C ARG A 46 14.67 2.40 -2.62
N VAL A 47 13.48 2.63 -3.15
CA VAL A 47 12.85 1.74 -4.13
C VAL A 47 13.53 1.94 -5.48
N PRO A 48 14.13 0.89 -6.07
CA PRO A 48 14.70 1.00 -7.41
C PRO A 48 13.62 1.20 -8.48
N ASP A 49 13.99 1.80 -9.60
CA ASP A 49 13.14 1.94 -10.79
C ASP A 49 11.85 2.76 -10.58
N VAL A 50 11.88 3.68 -9.60
CA VAL A 50 10.82 4.67 -9.36
C VAL A 50 11.32 6.04 -9.77
N ASP A 51 10.54 6.73 -10.59
CA ASP A 51 10.93 8.03 -11.15
C ASP A 51 10.52 9.22 -10.26
N ARG A 52 9.46 9.07 -9.44
CA ARG A 52 8.99 10.11 -8.52
C ARG A 52 8.36 9.51 -7.27
N ILE A 53 8.53 10.23 -6.14
CA ILE A 53 7.90 9.90 -4.86
C ILE A 53 7.23 11.16 -4.35
N ILE A 54 5.90 11.12 -4.18
CA ILE A 54 5.08 12.28 -3.89
C ILE A 54 4.28 12.03 -2.63
N ILE A 55 4.31 12.96 -1.67
CA ILE A 55 3.39 12.97 -0.53
C ILE A 55 2.14 13.75 -0.95
N ALA A 56 0.99 13.09 -0.91
CA ALA A 56 -0.31 13.70 -1.22
C ALA A 56 -1.06 14.03 0.07
N THR A 57 -1.26 15.31 0.36
CA THR A 57 -1.90 15.75 1.61
C THR A 57 -2.90 16.87 1.39
N ASP A 58 -3.87 16.98 2.29
CA ASP A 58 -4.85 18.08 2.37
C ASP A 58 -4.47 19.13 3.44
N ASP A 59 -3.36 18.94 4.14
CA ASP A 59 -3.01 19.76 5.30
C ASP A 59 -1.64 20.42 5.12
N MET A 60 -1.61 21.75 5.29
CA MET A 60 -0.38 22.54 5.13
C MET A 60 0.71 22.17 6.13
N ARG A 61 0.36 21.78 7.37
CA ARG A 61 1.34 21.36 8.38
C ARG A 61 2.11 20.11 7.93
N ILE A 62 1.40 19.18 7.29
CA ILE A 62 2.03 17.98 6.72
C ILE A 62 2.89 18.35 5.51
N ALA A 63 2.40 19.28 4.67
CA ALA A 63 3.13 19.73 3.49
C ALA A 63 4.44 20.44 3.87
N GLU A 64 4.40 21.36 4.83
CA GLU A 64 5.56 22.08 5.35
C GLU A 64 6.60 21.13 5.95
N ALA A 65 6.15 20.22 6.84
CA ALA A 65 7.05 19.22 7.43
C ALA A 65 7.67 18.29 6.38
N ALA A 66 6.90 17.94 5.34
CA ALA A 66 7.41 17.10 4.25
C ALA A 66 8.44 17.85 3.38
N PHE A 67 8.19 19.12 3.12
CA PHE A 67 9.12 19.97 2.40
C PHE A 67 10.47 20.14 3.14
N GLU A 68 10.44 20.28 4.47
CA GLU A 68 11.66 20.43 5.30
C GLU A 68 12.61 19.23 5.16
N PHE A 69 12.12 18.03 4.92
CA PHE A 69 12.99 16.87 4.68
C PHE A 69 13.20 16.54 3.20
N GLY A 70 12.82 17.45 2.29
CA GLY A 70 13.09 17.37 0.86
C GLY A 70 12.14 16.48 0.06
N ALA A 71 10.95 16.16 0.60
CA ALA A 71 9.96 15.40 -0.15
C ALA A 71 9.23 16.29 -1.16
N GLU A 72 8.89 15.72 -2.30
CA GLU A 72 7.93 16.31 -3.22
C GLU A 72 6.52 16.20 -2.64
N VAL A 73 5.78 17.31 -2.62
CA VAL A 73 4.44 17.39 -2.04
C VAL A 73 3.42 17.85 -3.08
N THR A 74 2.25 17.28 -3.05
CA THR A 74 1.08 17.78 -3.79
C THR A 74 -0.07 18.00 -2.82
N LEU A 75 -0.56 19.23 -2.75
CA LEU A 75 -1.81 19.54 -2.06
C LEU A 75 -2.99 18.98 -2.85
N THR A 76 -3.89 18.34 -2.13
CA THR A 76 -5.08 17.66 -2.65
C THR A 76 -6.32 18.09 -1.89
N SER A 77 -7.49 17.85 -2.45
CA SER A 77 -8.76 18.16 -1.80
C SER A 77 -8.89 17.43 -0.44
N ASP A 78 -9.47 18.12 0.53
CA ASP A 78 -9.89 17.58 1.82
C ASP A 78 -11.15 16.68 1.72
N LYS A 79 -11.87 16.78 0.60
CA LYS A 79 -13.14 16.06 0.34
C LYS A 79 -12.96 14.61 -0.10
N HIS A 80 -11.73 14.13 -0.27
CA HIS A 80 -11.50 12.74 -0.68
C HIS A 80 -11.94 11.75 0.41
N PRO A 81 -12.82 10.80 0.08
CA PRO A 81 -13.34 9.82 1.05
C PRO A 81 -12.26 8.83 1.50
N CYS A 82 -11.28 8.54 0.62
CA CYS A 82 -10.22 7.57 0.91
C CYS A 82 -8.85 7.97 0.30
N GLY A 83 -7.82 7.19 0.64
CA GLY A 83 -6.46 7.37 0.12
C GLY A 83 -6.36 7.19 -1.40
N THR A 84 -7.14 6.28 -1.97
CA THR A 84 -7.13 5.98 -3.40
C THR A 84 -7.65 7.15 -4.24
N ASP A 85 -8.72 7.83 -3.80
CA ASP A 85 -9.20 9.05 -4.46
C ASP A 85 -8.15 10.16 -4.42
N ARG A 86 -7.46 10.31 -3.27
CA ARG A 86 -6.40 11.28 -3.10
C ARG A 86 -5.22 11.04 -4.05
N ILE A 87 -4.74 9.80 -4.15
CA ILE A 87 -3.64 9.49 -5.08
C ILE A 87 -4.08 9.62 -6.54
N ALA A 88 -5.35 9.36 -6.86
CA ALA A 88 -5.88 9.53 -8.20
C ALA A 88 -5.89 11.02 -8.62
N GLU A 89 -6.15 11.97 -7.71
CA GLU A 89 -6.02 13.39 -8.00
C GLU A 89 -4.59 13.75 -8.43
N VAL A 90 -3.58 13.25 -7.70
CA VAL A 90 -2.18 13.46 -8.07
C VAL A 90 -1.87 12.77 -9.40
N ALA A 91 -2.33 11.53 -9.58
CA ALA A 91 -2.11 10.76 -10.79
C ALA A 91 -2.67 11.43 -12.06
N LYS A 92 -3.74 12.22 -11.95
CA LYS A 92 -4.25 13.04 -13.09
C LYS A 92 -3.19 13.96 -13.66
N LYS A 93 -2.34 14.53 -12.81
CA LYS A 93 -1.26 15.46 -13.18
C LYS A 93 0.00 14.74 -13.72
N LEU A 94 0.08 13.40 -13.60
CA LEU A 94 1.22 12.58 -13.99
C LEU A 94 1.01 11.89 -15.36
N SER A 95 0.72 12.65 -16.41
CA SER A 95 0.39 12.08 -17.74
C SER A 95 1.48 11.21 -18.34
N GLY A 96 2.76 11.45 -18.03
CA GLY A 96 3.91 10.66 -18.51
C GLY A 96 4.18 9.37 -17.73
N PHE A 97 3.36 9.05 -16.71
CA PHE A 97 3.54 7.88 -15.86
C PHE A 97 2.51 6.80 -16.18
N GLY A 98 2.97 5.57 -16.38
CA GLY A 98 2.10 4.43 -16.70
C GLY A 98 1.68 3.64 -15.44
N ILE A 99 2.46 3.72 -14.38
CA ILE A 99 2.24 2.95 -13.14
C ILE A 99 2.23 3.91 -11.93
N ILE A 100 1.24 3.76 -11.07
CA ILE A 100 1.10 4.49 -9.81
C ILE A 100 1.07 3.49 -8.66
N VAL A 101 1.95 3.68 -7.69
CA VAL A 101 2.01 2.85 -6.47
C VAL A 101 1.44 3.64 -5.30
N ASN A 102 0.47 3.06 -4.61
CA ASN A 102 -0.09 3.56 -3.37
C ASN A 102 0.64 2.91 -2.19
N VAL A 103 1.47 3.67 -1.50
CA VAL A 103 2.11 3.25 -0.24
C VAL A 103 1.46 4.03 0.89
N GLN A 104 0.85 3.32 1.84
CA GLN A 104 0.17 3.97 2.95
C GLN A 104 1.13 4.76 3.83
N GLY A 105 0.72 5.98 4.25
CA GLY A 105 1.54 6.88 5.07
C GLY A 105 1.80 6.41 6.51
N ASP A 106 1.28 5.24 6.88
CA ASP A 106 1.40 4.60 8.19
C ASP A 106 2.21 3.30 8.18
N GLU A 107 2.95 3.02 7.09
CA GLU A 107 3.78 1.80 6.91
C GLU A 107 5.29 2.11 7.03
N PRO A 108 5.81 2.47 8.24
CA PRO A 108 7.20 2.93 8.39
C PRO A 108 8.25 1.82 8.16
N PHE A 109 7.83 0.57 8.10
CA PHE A 109 8.70 -0.59 7.93
C PHE A 109 8.59 -1.24 6.55
N ILE A 110 7.93 -0.58 5.59
CA ILE A 110 7.80 -1.14 4.24
C ILE A 110 9.16 -1.55 3.67
N ASP A 111 9.24 -2.77 3.12
CA ASP A 111 10.45 -3.22 2.41
C ASP A 111 10.49 -2.55 1.04
N PRO A 112 11.55 -1.78 0.70
CA PRO A 112 11.68 -1.15 -0.62
C PRO A 112 11.60 -2.10 -1.81
N LYS A 113 11.91 -3.37 -1.62
CA LYS A 113 11.77 -4.41 -2.65
C LYS A 113 10.31 -4.72 -2.98
N LEU A 114 9.36 -4.42 -2.08
CA LEU A 114 7.96 -4.76 -2.31
C LEU A 114 7.31 -3.87 -3.36
N PRO A 115 7.36 -2.53 -3.28
CA PRO A 115 6.88 -1.66 -4.36
C PRO A 115 7.54 -1.98 -5.70
N GLN A 116 8.85 -2.28 -5.72
CA GLN A 116 9.57 -2.68 -6.93
C GLN A 116 8.95 -3.93 -7.57
N LYS A 117 8.67 -4.98 -6.78
CA LYS A 117 8.03 -6.21 -7.29
C LYS A 117 6.64 -5.94 -7.87
N LEU A 118 5.84 -5.10 -7.21
CA LEU A 118 4.51 -4.73 -7.71
C LEU A 118 4.57 -4.01 -9.06
N ILE A 119 5.54 -3.10 -9.21
CA ILE A 119 5.79 -2.39 -10.48
C ILE A 119 6.23 -3.37 -11.57
N HIS A 120 7.16 -4.27 -11.23
CA HIS A 120 7.72 -5.25 -12.16
C HIS A 120 6.64 -6.15 -12.76
N VAL A 121 5.78 -6.72 -11.92
CA VAL A 121 4.64 -7.54 -12.36
C VAL A 121 3.77 -6.80 -13.38
N LEU A 122 3.47 -5.53 -13.14
CA LEU A 122 2.68 -4.74 -14.10
C LEU A 122 3.47 -4.39 -15.38
N ARG A 123 4.80 -4.31 -15.32
CA ARG A 123 5.63 -4.10 -16.52
C ARG A 123 5.67 -5.34 -17.41
N GLU A 124 5.72 -6.53 -16.80
CA GLU A 124 5.79 -7.81 -17.50
C GLU A 124 4.45 -8.21 -18.12
N ASP A 125 3.36 -8.14 -17.36
CA ASP A 125 2.03 -8.52 -17.85
C ASP A 125 1.12 -7.31 -18.05
N LYS A 126 0.94 -6.93 -19.33
CA LYS A 126 0.10 -5.80 -19.73
C LYS A 126 -1.40 -6.03 -19.52
N SER A 127 -1.84 -7.26 -19.33
CA SER A 127 -3.24 -7.60 -19.07
C SER A 127 -3.69 -7.29 -17.63
N LEU A 128 -2.75 -7.18 -16.70
CA LEU A 128 -3.03 -6.86 -15.31
C LEU A 128 -3.40 -5.39 -15.14
N ALA A 129 -4.49 -5.12 -14.45
CA ALA A 129 -4.95 -3.78 -14.13
C ALA A 129 -4.23 -3.21 -12.90
N MET A 130 -3.99 -4.09 -11.91
CA MET A 130 -3.34 -3.73 -10.65
C MET A 130 -2.64 -4.95 -10.03
N SER A 131 -1.74 -4.67 -9.11
CA SER A 131 -1.09 -5.66 -8.26
C SER A 131 -1.14 -5.23 -6.80
N THR A 132 -1.10 -6.22 -5.91
CA THR A 132 -1.06 -6.06 -4.46
C THR A 132 -0.12 -7.09 -3.86
N ALA A 133 -0.02 -7.13 -2.53
CA ALA A 133 0.85 -8.06 -1.85
C ALA A 133 0.13 -8.88 -0.78
N ALA A 134 0.69 -10.04 -0.47
CA ALA A 134 0.29 -10.85 0.67
C ALA A 134 1.51 -11.53 1.30
N CYS A 135 1.43 -11.81 2.59
CA CYS A 135 2.41 -12.63 3.30
C CYS A 135 1.74 -13.85 3.93
N ALA A 136 2.56 -14.85 4.28
CA ALA A 136 2.07 -15.98 5.06
C ALA A 136 1.46 -15.48 6.37
N MET A 137 0.43 -16.18 6.82
CA MET A 137 -0.31 -15.87 8.05
C MET A 137 -0.33 -17.11 8.94
N GLU A 138 -0.22 -16.90 10.25
CA GLU A 138 -0.35 -17.98 11.21
C GLU A 138 -1.81 -18.44 11.35
N PRO A 139 -2.08 -19.72 11.54
CA PRO A 139 -3.45 -20.24 11.68
C PRO A 139 -4.25 -19.57 12.80
N ALA A 140 -3.59 -19.16 13.88
CA ALA A 140 -4.22 -18.44 15.00
C ALA A 140 -4.81 -17.07 14.60
N GLU A 141 -4.33 -16.46 13.52
CA GLU A 141 -4.83 -15.18 13.02
C GLU A 141 -6.05 -15.32 12.10
N LEU A 142 -6.41 -16.55 11.69
CA LEU A 142 -7.47 -16.79 10.68
C LEU A 142 -8.82 -16.20 11.10
N GLY A 143 -9.16 -16.28 12.38
CA GLY A 143 -10.39 -15.71 12.95
C GLY A 143 -10.36 -14.19 13.16
N ASN A 144 -9.22 -13.53 13.04
CA ASN A 144 -9.10 -12.10 13.25
C ASN A 144 -9.63 -11.31 12.03
N SER A 145 -10.75 -10.64 12.18
CA SER A 145 -11.38 -9.84 11.12
C SER A 145 -10.58 -8.57 10.72
N ASN A 146 -9.62 -8.13 11.54
CA ASN A 146 -8.74 -7.03 11.19
C ASN A 146 -7.62 -7.47 10.24
N CYS A 147 -7.29 -8.76 10.20
CA CYS A 147 -6.41 -9.36 9.23
C CYS A 147 -7.21 -9.75 7.98
N VAL A 148 -7.04 -9.05 6.89
CA VAL A 148 -7.70 -9.40 5.62
C VAL A 148 -6.99 -10.59 5.00
N LYS A 149 -7.77 -11.62 4.64
CA LYS A 149 -7.27 -12.79 3.94
C LYS A 149 -7.45 -12.66 2.45
N VAL A 150 -6.60 -13.32 1.68
CA VAL A 150 -6.71 -13.42 0.22
C VAL A 150 -6.47 -14.83 -0.25
N VAL A 151 -7.29 -15.31 -1.16
CA VAL A 151 -7.10 -16.56 -1.89
C VAL A 151 -6.76 -16.25 -3.34
N THR A 152 -5.86 -17.05 -3.92
CA THR A 152 -5.35 -16.81 -5.28
C THR A 152 -5.59 -18.01 -6.17
N ASP A 153 -5.69 -17.77 -7.47
CA ASP A 153 -5.59 -18.80 -8.49
C ASP A 153 -4.14 -19.33 -8.60
N LEU A 154 -3.93 -20.32 -9.46
CA LEU A 154 -2.61 -20.93 -9.71
C LEU A 154 -1.63 -19.93 -10.37
N ALA A 155 -2.13 -18.92 -11.06
CA ALA A 155 -1.33 -17.86 -11.67
C ALA A 155 -0.99 -16.72 -10.68
N GLY A 156 -1.47 -16.80 -9.42
CA GLY A 156 -1.24 -15.80 -8.40
C GLY A 156 -2.19 -14.60 -8.45
N ASN A 157 -3.27 -14.67 -9.22
CA ASN A 157 -4.28 -13.61 -9.22
C ASN A 157 -5.28 -13.84 -8.08
N ALA A 158 -5.73 -12.77 -7.45
CA ALA A 158 -6.72 -12.84 -6.40
C ALA A 158 -8.05 -13.39 -6.92
N LEU A 159 -8.57 -14.40 -6.23
CA LEU A 159 -9.93 -14.90 -6.41
C LEU A 159 -10.91 -14.14 -5.51
N TYR A 160 -10.51 -13.89 -4.25
CA TYR A 160 -11.32 -13.12 -3.31
C TYR A 160 -10.48 -12.59 -2.15
N PHE A 161 -10.95 -11.49 -1.54
CA PHE A 161 -10.44 -10.93 -0.29
C PHE A 161 -11.55 -10.94 0.74
N SER A 162 -11.25 -11.36 1.98
CA SER A 162 -12.26 -11.39 3.04
C SER A 162 -11.68 -11.11 4.42
N ARG A 163 -12.54 -10.53 5.28
CA ARG A 163 -12.30 -10.47 6.72
C ARG A 163 -12.61 -11.77 7.42
N ALA A 164 -13.47 -12.61 6.82
CA ALA A 164 -13.72 -13.97 7.28
C ALA A 164 -12.49 -14.88 7.08
N GLY A 165 -12.47 -16.02 7.76
CA GLY A 165 -11.43 -17.04 7.56
C GLY A 165 -11.61 -17.76 6.22
N ILE A 166 -10.75 -17.50 5.27
CA ILE A 166 -10.68 -18.18 3.97
C ILE A 166 -9.24 -18.62 3.66
N PRO A 167 -9.08 -19.76 2.93
CA PRO A 167 -10.09 -20.73 2.55
C PRO A 167 -10.57 -21.57 3.75
N HIS A 168 -11.76 -22.16 3.64
CA HIS A 168 -12.24 -23.13 4.62
C HIS A 168 -11.67 -24.52 4.31
N ASP A 169 -10.93 -25.07 5.24
CA ASP A 169 -10.48 -26.46 5.18
C ASP A 169 -11.53 -27.35 5.83
N ARG A 170 -12.33 -28.03 4.99
CA ARG A 170 -13.50 -28.78 5.45
C ARG A 170 -13.14 -29.91 6.40
N ASP A 171 -12.11 -30.66 6.05
CA ASP A 171 -11.76 -31.91 6.72
C ASP A 171 -10.53 -31.74 7.64
N GLY A 172 -9.85 -30.60 7.58
CA GLY A 172 -8.67 -30.29 8.39
C GLY A 172 -7.36 -30.92 7.89
N ASP A 173 -7.39 -31.52 6.71
CA ASP A 173 -6.28 -32.34 6.20
C ASP A 173 -5.34 -31.57 5.27
N VAL A 174 -5.85 -30.54 4.57
CA VAL A 174 -5.15 -29.95 3.41
C VAL A 174 -4.15 -28.87 3.82
N ARG A 175 -4.34 -28.22 4.96
CA ARG A 175 -3.54 -27.06 5.44
C ARG A 175 -3.20 -26.07 4.30
N PRO A 176 -4.21 -25.44 3.68
CA PRO A 176 -3.97 -24.53 2.59
C PRO A 176 -3.07 -23.37 3.03
N ALA A 177 -2.30 -22.81 2.10
CA ALA A 177 -1.49 -21.64 2.39
C ALA A 177 -2.38 -20.46 2.78
N LEU A 178 -2.32 -20.06 4.04
CA LEU A 178 -3.05 -18.89 4.55
C LEU A 178 -2.27 -17.63 4.20
N LEU A 179 -2.92 -16.69 3.53
CA LEU A 179 -2.31 -15.45 3.07
C LEU A 179 -3.03 -14.24 3.69
N ARG A 180 -2.25 -13.43 4.42
CA ARG A 180 -2.69 -12.11 4.87
C ARG A 180 -2.38 -11.08 3.78
N HIS A 181 -3.41 -10.38 3.33
CA HIS A 181 -3.29 -9.27 2.41
C HIS A 181 -2.57 -8.07 3.07
N LEU A 182 -1.74 -7.41 2.30
CA LEU A 182 -1.04 -6.17 2.69
C LEU A 182 -1.61 -5.01 1.87
N GLY A 183 -1.98 -3.92 2.54
CA GLY A 183 -2.66 -2.75 1.96
C GLY A 183 -1.79 -1.87 1.05
N ILE A 184 -0.92 -2.47 0.26
CA ILE A 184 -0.11 -1.79 -0.76
C ILE A 184 -0.59 -2.20 -2.14
N TYR A 185 -0.65 -1.23 -3.06
CA TYR A 185 -1.13 -1.47 -4.41
C TYR A 185 -0.29 -0.75 -5.45
N ALA A 186 -0.06 -1.39 -6.59
CA ALA A 186 0.33 -0.71 -7.81
C ALA A 186 -0.79 -0.83 -8.84
N TYR A 187 -1.06 0.27 -9.53
CA TYR A 187 -2.12 0.39 -10.53
C TYR A 187 -1.53 0.82 -11.87
N ARG A 188 -2.12 0.34 -12.96
CA ARG A 188 -2.01 1.10 -14.19
C ARG A 188 -2.70 2.45 -13.99
N ARG A 189 -2.02 3.54 -14.34
CA ARG A 189 -2.56 4.89 -14.15
C ARG A 189 -3.96 5.05 -14.75
N ARG A 190 -4.19 4.57 -15.97
CA ARG A 190 -5.50 4.62 -16.61
C ARG A 190 -6.57 3.90 -15.78
N PHE A 191 -6.26 2.68 -15.36
CA PHE A 191 -7.16 1.90 -14.51
C PHE A 191 -7.50 2.63 -13.21
N LEU A 192 -6.50 3.19 -12.50
CA LEU A 192 -6.73 3.97 -11.28
C LEU A 192 -7.72 5.12 -11.50
N LEU A 193 -7.55 5.88 -12.61
CA LEU A 193 -8.40 7.01 -12.94
C LEU A 193 -9.84 6.60 -13.30
N ASP A 194 -10.04 5.39 -13.80
CA ASP A 194 -11.36 4.84 -14.06
C ASP A 194 -11.96 4.21 -12.81
N PHE A 195 -11.17 3.51 -12.01
CA PHE A 195 -11.57 2.85 -10.76
C PHE A 195 -12.21 3.83 -9.77
N VAL A 196 -11.64 5.02 -9.57
CA VAL A 196 -12.19 6.01 -8.63
C VAL A 196 -13.49 6.66 -9.10
N LYS A 197 -13.92 6.45 -10.34
CA LYS A 197 -15.22 6.90 -10.84
C LYS A 197 -16.33 5.88 -10.58
N TRP A 198 -15.98 4.62 -10.30
CA TRP A 198 -16.96 3.58 -10.08
C TRP A 198 -17.64 3.76 -8.72
N LYS A 199 -18.92 3.48 -8.68
CA LYS A 199 -19.67 3.43 -7.43
C LYS A 199 -19.22 2.24 -6.58
N GLN A 200 -19.32 2.39 -5.29
CA GLN A 200 -19.09 1.28 -4.36
C GLN A 200 -19.99 0.09 -4.70
N THR A 201 -19.43 -1.09 -4.63
CA THR A 201 -20.08 -2.34 -5.02
C THR A 201 -20.59 -3.11 -3.79
N PRO A 202 -21.50 -4.10 -3.96
CA PRO A 202 -22.07 -4.86 -2.83
C PRO A 202 -21.02 -5.56 -1.96
N LEU A 203 -20.04 -6.24 -2.55
CA LEU A 203 -18.99 -6.95 -1.79
C LEU A 203 -18.05 -5.98 -1.10
N GLU A 204 -17.67 -4.89 -1.77
CA GLU A 204 -16.89 -3.82 -1.15
C GLU A 204 -17.60 -3.27 0.09
N ASN A 205 -18.91 -3.02 -0.02
CA ASN A 205 -19.69 -2.48 1.09
C ASN A 205 -19.87 -3.48 2.23
N ALA A 206 -20.00 -4.77 1.94
CA ALA A 206 -20.13 -5.81 2.95
C ALA A 206 -18.85 -6.00 3.75
N GLU A 207 -17.71 -6.17 3.04
CA GLU A 207 -16.42 -6.46 3.64
C GLU A 207 -15.65 -5.19 4.07
N LYS A 208 -16.07 -3.99 3.60
CA LYS A 208 -15.31 -2.72 3.72
C LYS A 208 -13.90 -2.87 3.16
N LEU A 209 -13.80 -3.47 1.98
CA LEU A 209 -12.57 -3.75 1.26
C LEU A 209 -12.65 -3.19 -0.16
N GLU A 210 -11.98 -2.06 -0.40
CA GLU A 210 -12.06 -1.30 -1.66
C GLU A 210 -11.64 -2.12 -2.89
N GLN A 211 -10.67 -3.02 -2.76
CA GLN A 211 -10.18 -3.84 -3.86
C GLN A 211 -11.22 -4.83 -4.40
N LEU A 212 -12.28 -5.13 -3.65
CA LEU A 212 -13.38 -5.96 -4.12
C LEU A 212 -14.14 -5.28 -5.26
N ARG A 213 -14.24 -3.94 -5.26
CA ARG A 213 -14.79 -3.17 -6.39
C ARG A 213 -14.08 -3.53 -7.70
N ALA A 214 -12.77 -3.66 -7.67
CA ALA A 214 -12.01 -4.05 -8.86
C ALA A 214 -12.35 -5.47 -9.32
N LEU A 215 -12.46 -6.44 -8.40
CA LEU A 215 -12.85 -7.82 -8.74
C LEU A 215 -14.28 -7.88 -9.29
N GLU A 216 -15.23 -7.16 -8.68
CA GLU A 216 -16.64 -7.12 -9.13
C GLU A 216 -16.79 -6.49 -10.52
N HIS A 217 -15.85 -5.63 -10.93
CA HIS A 217 -15.74 -5.11 -12.30
C HIS A 217 -14.88 -5.99 -13.23
N GLY A 218 -14.50 -7.19 -12.80
CA GLY A 218 -13.77 -8.15 -13.62
C GLY A 218 -12.28 -7.84 -13.80
N ALA A 219 -11.73 -6.92 -13.01
CA ALA A 219 -10.30 -6.60 -13.08
C ALA A 219 -9.46 -7.71 -12.43
N LYS A 220 -8.36 -8.10 -13.09
CA LYS A 220 -7.36 -9.00 -12.50
C LYS A 220 -6.45 -8.25 -11.55
N ILE A 221 -6.29 -8.80 -10.33
CA ILE A 221 -5.40 -8.29 -9.30
C ILE A 221 -4.32 -9.35 -9.03
N HIS A 222 -3.09 -9.10 -9.42
CA HIS A 222 -2.00 -10.03 -9.12
C HIS A 222 -1.50 -9.84 -7.68
N VAL A 223 -1.32 -10.94 -6.95
CA VAL A 223 -0.89 -10.94 -5.54
C VAL A 223 0.57 -11.39 -5.44
N VAL A 224 1.46 -10.44 -5.18
CA VAL A 224 2.87 -10.71 -4.93
C VAL A 224 3.05 -11.28 -3.52
N LYS A 225 3.57 -12.51 -3.43
CA LYS A 225 3.90 -13.11 -2.13
C LYS A 225 5.21 -12.52 -1.60
N THR A 226 5.20 -12.11 -0.33
CA THR A 226 6.36 -11.53 0.34
C THR A 226 6.52 -12.07 1.75
N ARG A 227 7.65 -11.74 2.39
CA ARG A 227 7.82 -11.97 3.82
C ARG A 227 6.88 -11.04 4.60
N ALA A 228 6.64 -11.36 5.88
CA ALA A 228 5.82 -10.52 6.73
C ALA A 228 6.30 -9.06 6.68
N ALA A 229 5.37 -8.13 6.47
CA ALA A 229 5.65 -6.71 6.65
C ALA A 229 5.83 -6.40 8.14
N GLY A 230 6.59 -5.34 8.43
CA GLY A 230 6.58 -4.78 9.78
C GLY A 230 5.20 -4.22 10.15
N PRO A 231 4.96 -3.91 11.43
CA PRO A 231 3.67 -3.40 11.86
C PRO A 231 3.41 -2.01 11.26
N GLY A 232 2.19 -1.81 10.78
CA GLY A 232 1.65 -0.47 10.50
C GLY A 232 1.42 0.29 11.81
N VAL A 233 1.22 1.60 11.71
CA VAL A 233 0.97 2.48 12.86
C VAL A 233 -0.41 3.11 12.74
N ASP A 234 -1.38 2.55 13.44
CA ASP A 234 -2.76 3.01 13.42
C ASP A 234 -3.23 3.61 14.74
N THR A 235 -2.62 3.18 15.85
CA THR A 235 -2.96 3.57 17.21
C THR A 235 -1.73 4.07 17.95
N PRO A 236 -1.89 4.75 19.10
CA PRO A 236 -0.75 5.12 19.97
C PRO A 236 0.07 3.91 20.43
N GLU A 237 -0.57 2.75 20.65
CA GLU A 237 0.08 1.51 21.04
C GLU A 237 0.99 0.99 19.92
N ASP A 238 0.50 1.04 18.66
CA ASP A 238 1.30 0.70 17.49
C ASP A 238 2.52 1.63 17.35
N ALA A 239 2.32 2.93 17.59
CA ALA A 239 3.40 3.91 17.57
C ALA A 239 4.48 3.59 18.62
N ALA A 240 4.08 3.24 19.84
CA ALA A 240 5.02 2.84 20.88
C ALA A 240 5.78 1.54 20.53
N ALA A 241 5.10 0.59 19.90
CA ALA A 241 5.73 -0.64 19.40
C ALA A 241 6.73 -0.35 18.27
N ALA A 242 6.34 0.49 17.31
CA ALA A 242 7.18 0.92 16.20
C ALA A 242 8.44 1.65 16.70
N GLU A 243 8.31 2.52 17.70
CA GLU A 243 9.44 3.24 18.30
C GLU A 243 10.46 2.30 18.92
N LYS A 244 10.02 1.26 19.63
CA LYS A 244 10.90 0.22 20.19
C LYS A 244 11.71 -0.49 19.11
N ILE A 245 11.10 -0.79 17.95
CA ILE A 245 11.78 -1.43 16.81
C ILE A 245 12.83 -0.50 16.22
N LEU A 246 12.48 0.77 15.97
CA LEU A 246 13.38 1.77 15.39
C LEU A 246 14.57 2.09 16.30
N SER A 247 14.34 2.14 17.61
CA SER A 247 15.39 2.42 18.60
C SER A 247 16.40 1.27 18.74
N LYS A 248 15.95 0.02 18.64
CA LYS A 248 16.85 -1.15 18.64
C LYS A 248 17.77 -1.16 17.40
N GLY A 249 17.25 -0.81 16.22
CA GLY A 249 18.04 -0.74 14.99
C GLY A 249 19.14 0.35 14.99
N LYS A 250 18.96 1.44 15.77
CA LYS A 250 19.99 2.47 15.94
C LYS A 250 21.16 1.99 16.81
N LYS A 251 20.91 1.18 17.84
CA LYS A 251 21.95 0.66 18.75
C LYS A 251 22.87 -0.33 18.05
N THR A 252 22.35 -1.13 17.14
CA THR A 252 23.14 -2.12 16.37
C THR A 252 24.08 -1.44 15.35
N LYS A 253 23.65 -0.33 14.71
CA LYS A 253 24.48 0.44 13.77
C LYS A 253 25.57 1.29 14.42
N LYS A 254 25.51 1.60 15.72
CA LYS A 254 26.55 2.32 16.44
C LYS A 254 27.67 1.40 16.98
N ARG A 255 27.48 0.08 16.90
CA ARG A 255 28.43 -0.92 17.39
C ARG A 255 29.18 -1.67 16.27
N ALA A 256 28.84 -1.40 15.02
CA ALA A 256 29.55 -1.86 13.82
C ALA A 256 30.28 -0.68 13.16
#